data_fe46c682a96d073b876e956c3fc92c92
#
_entry.id   fe46c682a96d073b876e956c3fc92c92
#
_cell.length_a   1.000
_cell.length_b   1.000
_cell.length_c   1.000
_cell.angle_alpha   90.00
_cell.angle_beta   90.00
_cell.angle_gamma   90.00
#
_symmetry.space_group_name_H-M   'P 1'
#
loop_
_entity.id
_entity.type
_entity.pdbx_description
1 polymer ?
#
loop_
_entity_poly.entity_id
_entity_poly.type
_entity_poly.pdbx_seq_one_letter_code
_entity_poly.pdbx_strand_id
1 'polypeptide(L)'
;MKTSISKNDHQVSKESGFTLVEVMMAIAIFSIGILAVWALQHISTRSNTTARNLTIATVCASDQLERLMKLPSTHANLTAGTHTPSQTTDALDNNFNGSVDEPGENGPLRVSWVVTDNTPMLRSKEITVTVTWNNQLHQRSLSMTSYKAEL
;
A
#
# COMPACT_ATOMS: atom_id res chain seq x y z
N MET A 1 6.40 -83.93 36.99
CA MET A 1 5.65 -82.74 36.56
C MET A 1 6.59 -81.56 36.73
N LYS A 2 7.26 -81.06 35.67
CA LYS A 2 8.23 -79.92 35.71
C LYS A 2 7.59 -78.70 35.08
N THR A 3 7.28 -77.70 35.89
CA THR A 3 6.69 -76.47 35.44
C THR A 3 7.84 -75.55 35.00
N SER A 4 7.88 -75.26 33.68
CA SER A 4 8.80 -74.30 33.10
C SER A 4 8.25 -72.89 33.29
N ILE A 5 8.94 -72.04 34.00
CA ILE A 5 8.63 -70.65 34.17
C ILE A 5 9.32 -69.93 33.02
N SER A 6 8.50 -69.39 32.06
CA SER A 6 8.97 -68.48 31.00
C SER A 6 9.36 -67.16 31.59
N LYS A 7 10.63 -66.78 31.44
CA LYS A 7 11.21 -65.53 31.84
C LYS A 7 10.96 -64.51 30.68
N ASN A 8 9.96 -63.63 30.84
CA ASN A 8 9.79 -62.48 29.92
C ASN A 8 10.93 -61.49 30.13
N ASP A 9 11.86 -61.48 29.20
CA ASP A 9 12.88 -60.45 29.10
C ASP A 9 12.18 -59.17 28.52
N HIS A 10 11.83 -58.25 29.39
CA HIS A 10 11.51 -56.88 28.97
C HIS A 10 12.81 -56.22 28.47
N GLN A 11 12.92 -56.16 27.15
CA GLN A 11 13.95 -55.32 26.51
C GLN A 11 13.59 -53.86 26.84
N VAL A 12 14.28 -53.30 27.83
CA VAL A 12 14.27 -51.85 28.09
C VAL A 12 15.05 -51.20 26.94
N SER A 13 14.32 -50.60 25.98
CA SER A 13 14.94 -49.78 24.95
C SER A 13 15.71 -48.65 25.67
N LYS A 14 17.02 -48.61 25.46
CA LYS A 14 17.83 -47.46 25.87
C LYS A 14 17.37 -46.25 25.10
N GLU A 15 16.63 -45.36 25.73
CA GLU A 15 16.35 -44.04 25.20
C GLU A 15 17.69 -43.28 25.21
N SER A 16 18.29 -43.06 24.05
CA SER A 16 19.45 -42.22 23.89
C SER A 16 19.03 -40.75 23.96
N GLY A 17 19.39 -40.05 25.01
CA GLY A 17 19.18 -38.62 25.13
C GLY A 17 20.03 -37.84 24.11
N PHE A 18 19.57 -36.65 23.73
CA PHE A 18 20.31 -35.77 22.82
C PHE A 18 21.63 -35.29 23.45
N THR A 19 22.65 -35.19 22.60
CA THR A 19 23.94 -34.62 23.03
C THR A 19 23.85 -33.08 23.08
N LEU A 20 24.64 -32.46 23.94
CA LEU A 20 24.71 -30.99 24.03
C LEU A 20 25.06 -30.35 22.68
N VAL A 21 25.93 -30.99 21.91
CA VAL A 21 26.38 -30.52 20.58
C VAL A 21 25.22 -30.55 19.58
N GLU A 22 24.38 -31.59 19.61
CA GLU A 22 23.23 -31.72 18.75
C GLU A 22 22.18 -30.62 19.02
N VAL A 23 21.93 -30.30 20.29
CA VAL A 23 21.03 -29.20 20.68
C VAL A 23 21.62 -27.86 20.23
N MET A 24 22.92 -27.63 20.37
CA MET A 24 23.57 -26.40 19.90
C MET A 24 23.45 -26.25 18.37
N MET A 25 23.68 -27.32 17.61
CA MET A 25 23.53 -27.30 16.17
C MET A 25 22.07 -27.08 15.74
N ALA A 26 21.11 -27.70 16.43
CA ALA A 26 19.69 -27.48 16.17
C ALA A 26 19.29 -26.02 16.40
N ILE A 27 19.73 -25.41 17.50
CA ILE A 27 19.46 -23.99 17.80
C ILE A 27 20.11 -23.07 16.75
N ALA A 28 21.33 -23.37 16.30
CA ALA A 28 22.01 -22.58 15.28
C ALA A 28 21.22 -22.60 13.94
N ILE A 29 20.81 -23.76 13.48
CA ILE A 29 20.01 -23.92 12.24
C ILE A 29 18.65 -23.25 12.40
N PHE A 30 17.97 -23.42 13.54
CA PHE A 30 16.69 -22.83 13.86
C PHE A 30 16.75 -21.29 13.86
N SER A 31 17.84 -20.72 14.42
CA SER A 31 18.06 -19.28 14.44
C SER A 31 18.13 -18.66 13.03
N ILE A 32 18.83 -19.33 12.11
CA ILE A 32 18.91 -18.92 10.70
C ILE A 32 17.51 -18.95 10.07
N GLY A 33 16.73 -20.00 10.32
CA GLY A 33 15.34 -20.13 9.84
C GLY A 33 14.43 -19.00 10.33
N ILE A 34 14.49 -18.67 11.62
CA ILE A 34 13.71 -17.57 12.21
C ILE A 34 14.09 -16.21 11.58
N LEU A 35 15.38 -15.94 11.40
CA LEU A 35 15.83 -14.69 10.77
C LEU A 35 15.31 -14.55 9.34
N ALA A 36 15.30 -15.64 8.58
CA ALA A 36 14.75 -15.65 7.22
C ALA A 36 13.24 -15.36 7.19
N VAL A 37 12.47 -15.98 8.09
CA VAL A 37 11.02 -15.73 8.22
C VAL A 37 10.75 -14.29 8.64
N TRP A 38 11.50 -13.76 9.60
CA TRP A 38 11.37 -12.37 10.03
C TRP A 38 11.63 -11.38 8.89
N ALA A 39 12.67 -11.61 8.08
CA ALA A 39 12.96 -10.79 6.91
C ALA A 39 11.82 -10.80 5.89
N LEU A 40 11.22 -11.96 5.62
CA LEU A 40 10.08 -12.10 4.71
C LEU A 40 8.84 -11.37 5.23
N GLN A 41 8.54 -11.44 6.54
CA GLN A 41 7.43 -10.73 7.15
C GLN A 41 7.59 -9.21 7.02
N HIS A 42 8.81 -8.70 7.23
CA HIS A 42 9.08 -7.27 7.10
C HIS A 42 8.87 -6.78 5.66
N ILE A 43 9.32 -7.54 4.66
CA ILE A 43 9.11 -7.24 3.24
C ILE A 43 7.61 -7.27 2.91
N SER A 44 6.87 -8.28 3.37
CA SER A 44 5.44 -8.43 3.14
C SER A 44 4.64 -7.25 3.68
N THR A 45 4.90 -6.84 4.92
CA THR A 45 4.22 -5.70 5.55
C THR A 45 4.46 -4.41 4.78
N ARG A 46 5.70 -4.17 4.36
CA ARG A 46 6.06 -2.99 3.57
C ARG A 46 5.38 -2.99 2.19
N SER A 47 5.31 -4.15 1.55
CA SER A 47 4.64 -4.31 0.25
C SER A 47 3.14 -4.02 0.36
N ASN A 48 2.47 -4.54 1.40
CA ASN A 48 1.06 -4.30 1.66
C ASN A 48 0.74 -2.82 1.89
N THR A 49 1.57 -2.12 2.67
CA THR A 49 1.40 -0.68 2.90
C THR A 49 1.54 0.10 1.59
N THR A 50 2.52 -0.26 0.75
CA THR A 50 2.73 0.38 -0.55
C THR A 50 1.54 0.14 -1.48
N ALA A 51 1.04 -1.09 -1.56
CA ALA A 51 -0.13 -1.45 -2.38
C ALA A 51 -1.38 -0.70 -1.91
N ARG A 52 -1.61 -0.61 -0.59
CA ARG A 52 -2.73 0.15 -0.02
C ARG A 52 -2.67 1.62 -0.41
N ASN A 53 -1.52 2.27 -0.24
CA ASN A 53 -1.36 3.69 -0.57
C ASN A 53 -1.57 3.94 -2.06
N LEU A 54 -1.10 3.04 -2.94
CA LEU A 54 -1.33 3.13 -4.37
C LEU A 54 -2.82 3.01 -4.72
N THR A 55 -3.53 2.07 -4.09
CA THR A 55 -4.98 1.90 -4.29
C THR A 55 -5.74 3.16 -3.87
N ILE A 56 -5.42 3.72 -2.71
CA ILE A 56 -6.05 4.95 -2.22
C ILE A 56 -5.76 6.12 -3.18
N ALA A 57 -4.51 6.31 -3.59
CA ALA A 57 -4.13 7.37 -4.53
C ALA A 57 -4.87 7.22 -5.88
N THR A 58 -5.08 5.98 -6.34
CA THR A 58 -5.84 5.70 -7.57
C THR A 58 -7.30 6.12 -7.42
N VAL A 59 -7.94 5.77 -6.31
CA VAL A 59 -9.34 6.16 -6.03
C VAL A 59 -9.45 7.69 -5.97
N CYS A 60 -8.59 8.36 -5.19
CA CYS A 60 -8.58 9.82 -5.10
C CYS A 60 -8.37 10.50 -6.45
N ALA A 61 -7.43 10.00 -7.27
CA ALA A 61 -7.20 10.56 -8.60
C ALA A 61 -8.40 10.37 -9.53
N SER A 62 -9.05 9.21 -9.47
CA SER A 62 -10.26 8.92 -10.27
C SER A 62 -11.41 9.79 -9.85
N ASP A 63 -11.68 9.93 -8.56
CA ASP A 63 -12.77 10.76 -8.02
C ASP A 63 -12.58 12.23 -8.40
N GLN A 64 -11.36 12.74 -8.24
CA GLN A 64 -11.06 14.12 -8.62
C GLN A 64 -11.22 14.33 -10.14
N LEU A 65 -10.72 13.40 -10.94
CA LEU A 65 -10.84 13.45 -12.39
C LEU A 65 -12.33 13.44 -12.82
N GLU A 66 -13.13 12.56 -12.21
CA GLU A 66 -14.57 12.50 -12.48
C GLU A 66 -15.29 13.79 -12.09
N ARG A 67 -14.94 14.40 -10.95
CA ARG A 67 -15.46 15.71 -10.53
C ARG A 67 -15.15 16.79 -11.57
N LEU A 68 -13.90 16.87 -12.01
CA LEU A 68 -13.46 17.84 -13.02
C LEU A 68 -14.17 17.61 -14.35
N MET A 69 -14.39 16.36 -14.75
CA MET A 69 -15.11 16.02 -15.97
C MET A 69 -16.59 16.40 -15.94
N LYS A 70 -17.22 16.48 -14.77
CA LYS A 70 -18.63 16.92 -14.60
C LYS A 70 -18.80 18.45 -14.65
N LEU A 71 -17.75 19.22 -14.40
CA LEU A 71 -17.83 20.68 -14.42
C LEU A 71 -18.01 21.22 -15.85
N PRO A 72 -18.70 22.34 -16.05
CA PRO A 72 -18.73 23.02 -17.35
C PRO A 72 -17.30 23.47 -17.75
N SER A 73 -16.99 23.46 -19.04
CA SER A 73 -15.64 23.78 -19.57
C SER A 73 -15.14 25.18 -19.20
N THR A 74 -16.07 26.09 -18.87
CA THR A 74 -15.80 27.48 -18.44
C THR A 74 -15.51 27.63 -16.94
N HIS A 75 -15.61 26.53 -16.17
CA HIS A 75 -15.41 26.58 -14.73
C HIS A 75 -13.96 26.93 -14.37
N ALA A 76 -13.76 27.70 -13.28
CA ALA A 76 -12.44 28.17 -12.84
C ALA A 76 -11.42 27.03 -12.64
N ASN A 77 -11.85 25.87 -12.16
CA ASN A 77 -10.98 24.67 -11.98
C ASN A 77 -10.55 24.03 -13.31
N LEU A 78 -11.10 24.48 -14.43
CA LEU A 78 -10.76 23.99 -15.77
C LEU A 78 -10.10 25.08 -16.65
N THR A 79 -9.67 26.19 -16.06
CA THR A 79 -8.79 27.14 -16.76
C THR A 79 -7.44 26.50 -17.04
N ALA A 80 -6.82 26.83 -18.19
CA ALA A 80 -5.50 26.31 -18.53
C ALA A 80 -4.47 26.70 -17.45
N GLY A 81 -3.67 25.72 -17.04
CA GLY A 81 -2.63 25.91 -16.03
C GLY A 81 -2.61 24.85 -14.95
N THR A 82 -1.83 25.09 -13.92
CA THR A 82 -1.68 24.18 -12.77
C THR A 82 -2.56 24.63 -11.62
N HIS A 83 -3.30 23.71 -11.06
CA HIS A 83 -4.17 23.91 -9.90
C HIS A 83 -3.66 23.07 -8.73
N THR A 84 -3.40 23.73 -7.59
CA THR A 84 -2.91 23.12 -6.35
C THR A 84 -3.76 23.59 -5.18
N PRO A 85 -4.97 23.02 -4.98
CA PRO A 85 -5.84 23.42 -3.88
C PRO A 85 -5.19 23.08 -2.53
N SER A 86 -5.66 23.75 -1.48
CA SER A 86 -5.33 23.31 -0.11
C SER A 86 -6.09 22.03 0.22
N GLN A 87 -5.60 21.24 1.17
CA GLN A 87 -6.29 20.02 1.63
C GLN A 87 -7.67 20.30 2.25
N THR A 88 -7.95 21.54 2.64
CA THR A 88 -9.25 21.96 3.17
C THR A 88 -10.24 22.41 2.07
N THR A 89 -9.87 22.26 0.80
CA THR A 89 -10.67 22.73 -0.36
C THR A 89 -10.49 21.89 -1.61
N ASP A 90 -9.89 20.71 -1.48
CA ASP A 90 -9.59 19.84 -2.62
C ASP A 90 -10.66 18.77 -2.86
N ALA A 91 -11.69 18.74 -2.01
CA ALA A 91 -12.81 17.82 -2.03
C ALA A 91 -12.40 16.35 -1.81
N LEU A 92 -11.31 16.13 -1.07
CA LEU A 92 -10.83 14.81 -0.66
C LEU A 92 -10.78 14.73 0.88
N ASP A 93 -10.95 13.53 1.39
CA ASP A 93 -10.62 13.18 2.77
C ASP A 93 -9.13 12.78 2.81
N ASN A 94 -8.25 13.76 3.05
CA ASN A 94 -6.81 13.58 2.97
C ASN A 94 -6.22 12.83 4.17
N ASN A 95 -6.94 12.78 5.29
CA ASN A 95 -6.51 12.15 6.55
C ASN A 95 -7.24 10.83 6.85
N PHE A 96 -8.25 10.46 6.04
CA PHE A 96 -9.04 9.22 6.15
C PHE A 96 -9.88 9.10 7.43
N ASN A 97 -10.40 10.23 7.93
CA ASN A 97 -11.27 10.24 9.10
C ASN A 97 -12.78 10.15 8.75
N GLY A 98 -13.13 10.18 7.47
CA GLY A 98 -14.49 10.12 6.94
C GLY A 98 -15.12 11.49 6.68
N SER A 99 -14.40 12.58 6.94
CA SER A 99 -14.83 13.94 6.65
C SER A 99 -14.01 14.51 5.48
N VAL A 100 -14.60 15.42 4.72
CA VAL A 100 -13.98 16.04 3.54
C VAL A 100 -13.87 17.54 3.78
N ASP A 101 -12.71 18.11 3.47
CA ASP A 101 -12.48 19.56 3.56
C ASP A 101 -12.76 20.16 4.94
N GLU A 102 -12.43 19.47 6.04
CA GLU A 102 -12.61 20.02 7.36
C GLU A 102 -11.52 21.05 7.74
N PRO A 103 -11.84 21.98 8.67
CA PRO A 103 -10.85 22.94 9.15
C PRO A 103 -9.62 22.27 9.78
N GLY A 104 -8.44 22.60 9.25
CA GLY A 104 -7.17 22.03 9.73
C GLY A 104 -6.85 20.66 9.19
N GLU A 105 -7.57 20.19 8.16
CA GLU A 105 -7.26 18.94 7.48
C GLU A 105 -5.81 18.91 7.02
N ASN A 106 -5.10 17.84 7.43
CA ASN A 106 -3.70 17.63 7.09
C ASN A 106 -3.40 16.13 7.03
N GLY A 107 -3.56 15.58 5.86
CA GLY A 107 -3.35 14.15 5.59
C GLY A 107 -2.06 13.88 4.78
N PRO A 108 -1.75 12.61 4.54
CA PRO A 108 -0.59 12.19 3.77
C PRO A 108 -0.71 12.45 2.27
N LEU A 109 -1.92 12.65 1.75
CA LEU A 109 -2.18 12.85 0.34
C LEU A 109 -2.21 14.34 -0.02
N ARG A 110 -1.75 14.63 -1.23
CA ARG A 110 -1.86 15.94 -1.89
C ARG A 110 -2.35 15.71 -3.32
N VAL A 111 -3.35 16.47 -3.73
CA VAL A 111 -3.85 16.46 -5.11
C VAL A 111 -3.47 17.74 -5.83
N SER A 112 -3.17 17.62 -7.09
CA SER A 112 -3.01 18.74 -8.02
C SER A 112 -3.47 18.30 -9.41
N TRP A 113 -3.80 19.27 -10.26
CA TRP A 113 -4.10 18.93 -11.65
C TRP A 113 -3.59 20.02 -12.58
N VAL A 114 -3.32 19.60 -13.81
CA VAL A 114 -2.94 20.49 -14.90
C VAL A 114 -4.00 20.40 -15.98
N VAL A 115 -4.40 21.54 -16.50
CA VAL A 115 -5.33 21.66 -17.62
C VAL A 115 -4.59 22.26 -18.80
N THR A 116 -4.64 21.61 -19.95
CA THR A 116 -4.07 22.07 -21.20
C THR A 116 -5.18 22.20 -22.24
N ASP A 117 -5.38 23.40 -22.75
CA ASP A 117 -6.38 23.67 -23.76
C ASP A 117 -5.93 23.22 -25.17
N ASN A 118 -6.92 22.90 -26.02
CA ASN A 118 -6.72 22.51 -27.42
C ASN A 118 -5.82 21.27 -27.58
N THR A 119 -5.87 20.35 -26.63
CA THR A 119 -5.11 19.10 -26.62
C THR A 119 -6.08 17.92 -26.39
N PRO A 120 -6.07 16.84 -27.19
CA PRO A 120 -5.24 16.61 -28.38
C PRO A 120 -5.74 17.33 -29.66
N MET A 121 -6.89 18.01 -29.60
CA MET A 121 -7.46 18.72 -30.73
C MET A 121 -8.09 20.05 -30.31
N LEU A 122 -8.39 20.91 -31.26
CA LEU A 122 -9.09 22.17 -30.99
C LEU A 122 -10.43 21.91 -30.28
N ARG A 123 -10.77 22.78 -29.32
CA ARG A 123 -11.98 22.68 -28.48
C ARG A 123 -11.99 21.43 -27.62
N SER A 124 -10.83 21.01 -27.15
CA SER A 124 -10.71 19.97 -26.12
C SER A 124 -9.74 20.42 -25.04
N LYS A 125 -9.90 19.86 -23.85
CA LYS A 125 -9.02 20.06 -22.70
C LYS A 125 -8.42 18.73 -22.30
N GLU A 126 -7.11 18.70 -22.13
CA GLU A 126 -6.42 17.61 -21.44
C GLU A 126 -6.37 17.96 -19.96
N ILE A 127 -6.80 17.04 -19.11
CA ILE A 127 -6.81 17.18 -17.66
C ILE A 127 -5.97 16.07 -17.09
N THR A 128 -4.84 16.42 -16.48
CA THR A 128 -3.95 15.46 -15.79
C THR A 128 -4.01 15.72 -14.30
N VAL A 129 -4.62 14.79 -13.55
CA VAL A 129 -4.66 14.80 -12.10
C VAL A 129 -3.47 14.04 -11.56
N THR A 130 -2.75 14.61 -10.60
CA THR A 130 -1.62 13.99 -9.92
C THR A 130 -1.87 13.96 -8.43
N VAL A 131 -1.82 12.77 -7.85
CA VAL A 131 -1.85 12.56 -6.40
C VAL A 131 -0.46 12.21 -5.93
N THR A 132 0.02 12.91 -4.91
CA THR A 132 1.34 12.69 -4.30
C THR A 132 1.18 12.28 -2.84
N TRP A 133 2.07 11.41 -2.36
CA TRP A 133 2.13 11.01 -0.95
C TRP A 133 3.55 10.69 -0.52
N ASN A 134 3.80 10.83 0.77
CA ASN A 134 5.10 10.48 1.35
C ASN A 134 5.08 9.04 1.86
N ASN A 135 6.04 8.24 1.42
CA ASN A 135 6.30 6.90 1.93
C ASN A 135 7.65 6.90 2.63
N GLN A 136 7.62 7.10 3.97
CA GLN A 136 8.75 7.10 4.91
C GLN A 136 10.03 7.85 4.48
N LEU A 137 10.57 7.60 3.27
CA LEU A 137 11.84 8.17 2.80
C LEU A 137 11.74 8.79 1.39
N HIS A 138 10.64 8.56 0.67
CA HIS A 138 10.50 8.99 -0.73
C HIS A 138 9.09 9.50 -0.99
N GLN A 139 9.01 10.60 -1.70
CA GLN A 139 7.75 11.06 -2.29
C GLN A 139 7.39 10.13 -3.45
N ARG A 140 6.12 9.72 -3.48
CA ARG A 140 5.52 8.93 -4.57
C ARG A 140 4.41 9.75 -5.21
N SER A 141 4.16 9.49 -6.49
CA SER A 141 3.09 10.12 -7.24
C SER A 141 2.40 9.14 -8.15
N LEU A 142 1.12 9.41 -8.41
CA LEU A 142 0.30 8.76 -9.42
C LEU A 142 -0.36 9.85 -10.24
N SER A 143 -0.30 9.74 -11.56
CA SER A 143 -0.99 10.68 -12.47
C SER A 143 -2.00 9.93 -13.34
N MET A 144 -3.16 10.55 -13.54
CA MET A 144 -4.21 10.08 -14.44
C MET A 144 -4.61 11.21 -15.37
N THR A 145 -4.75 10.90 -16.66
CA THR A 145 -5.11 11.88 -17.69
C THR A 145 -6.43 11.52 -18.34
N SER A 146 -7.24 12.52 -18.59
CA SER A 146 -8.48 12.40 -19.39
C SER A 146 -8.63 13.60 -20.32
N TYR A 147 -9.48 13.45 -21.31
CA TYR A 147 -9.77 14.48 -22.29
C TYR A 147 -11.25 14.86 -22.26
N LYS A 148 -11.51 16.16 -22.23
CA LYS A 148 -12.84 16.74 -22.18
C LYS A 148 -13.08 17.57 -23.43
N ALA A 149 -14.13 17.24 -24.18
CA ALA A 149 -14.56 18.09 -25.30
C ALA A 149 -15.25 19.35 -24.76
N GLU A 150 -15.01 20.48 -25.40
CA GLU A 150 -15.77 21.73 -25.19
C GLU A 150 -16.95 21.73 -26.16
N LEU A 151 -18.13 21.42 -25.59
CA LEU A 151 -19.39 21.44 -26.32
C LEU A 151 -20.01 22.82 -26.26
#